data_0907bebbce036711e32d1f47cfba3436
#
_entry.id   0907bebbce036711e32d1f47cfba3436
#
_cell.length_a   1.000
_cell.length_b   1.000
_cell.length_c   1.000
_cell.angle_alpha   90.00
_cell.angle_beta   90.00
_cell.angle_gamma   90.00
#
_symmetry.space_group_name_H-M   'P 1'
#
loop_
_entity.id
_entity.type
_entity.pdbx_description
1 polymer ?
#
loop_
_entity_poly.entity_id
_entity_poly.type
_entity_poly.pdbx_seq_one_letter_code
_entity_poly.pdbx_strand_id
1 'polypeptide(L)'
;VSFVEPKIDYKSNCGNISAGVAPFAINNGIVKAVEPYTTVRIHQVNTDTIINAKVEVRDGKAAVDGDFHIDGVPTLGSTIELDFSDSVGGITGKLLPTDNVVDTIVTDDGKSYEVSVVDAGIPTVFIEAKSLDMSGIETPQQIEGNAALMTKIEEIRGRCAVKMGFTDDYKNAVKDCPYAPFFAIVS
;
A
#
# COMPACT_ATOMS: atom_id res chain seq x y z
N VAL A 1 11.16 7.21 -3.47
CA VAL A 1 11.67 8.60 -3.57
C VAL A 1 10.48 9.53 -3.43
N SER A 2 10.56 10.47 -2.48
CA SER A 2 9.55 11.53 -2.35
C SER A 2 9.58 12.45 -3.58
N PHE A 3 8.40 12.90 -4.01
CA PHE A 3 8.27 13.91 -5.08
C PHE A 3 8.22 15.34 -4.53
N VAL A 4 8.13 15.49 -3.21
CA VAL A 4 8.06 16.80 -2.52
C VAL A 4 9.41 17.20 -1.96
N GLU A 5 10.20 16.26 -1.48
CA GLU A 5 11.48 16.49 -0.83
C GLU A 5 12.56 15.53 -1.37
N PRO A 6 13.85 15.88 -1.35
CA PRO A 6 14.93 15.01 -1.78
C PRO A 6 15.21 13.91 -0.74
N LYS A 7 14.22 13.07 -0.47
CA LYS A 7 14.28 11.94 0.47
C LYS A 7 13.99 10.62 -0.23
N ILE A 8 14.68 9.57 0.20
CA ILE A 8 14.42 8.19 -0.17
C ILE A 8 13.90 7.47 1.06
N ASP A 9 12.72 6.85 0.93
CA ASP A 9 12.17 5.95 1.94
C ASP A 9 12.63 4.52 1.65
N TYR A 10 13.13 3.84 2.68
CA TYR A 10 13.57 2.46 2.66
C TYR A 10 12.67 1.53 3.48
N LYS A 11 11.49 2.02 3.93
CA LYS A 11 10.57 1.27 4.78
C LYS A 11 9.31 0.79 4.04
N SER A 12 9.22 1.06 2.74
CA SER A 12 8.06 0.71 1.94
C SER A 12 8.43 -0.06 0.69
N ASN A 13 7.43 -0.69 0.08
CA ASN A 13 7.51 -1.38 -1.21
C ASN A 13 6.73 -0.59 -2.26
N CYS A 14 7.17 -0.68 -3.52
CA CYS A 14 6.42 -0.17 -4.66
C CYS A 14 5.87 -1.34 -5.48
N GLY A 15 4.59 -1.66 -5.31
CA GLY A 15 3.92 -2.76 -6.02
C GLY A 15 4.01 -2.62 -7.54
N ASN A 16 3.81 -1.41 -8.07
CA ASN A 16 3.87 -1.16 -9.51
C ASN A 16 5.24 -1.47 -10.13
N ILE A 17 6.33 -1.07 -9.47
CA ILE A 17 7.69 -1.39 -9.94
C ILE A 17 7.99 -2.87 -9.77
N SER A 18 7.49 -3.51 -8.71
CA SER A 18 7.68 -4.94 -8.47
C SER A 18 7.15 -5.80 -9.62
N ALA A 19 6.08 -5.36 -10.32
CA ALA A 19 5.56 -6.05 -11.50
C ALA A 19 6.59 -6.17 -12.65
N GLY A 20 7.50 -5.21 -12.80
CA GLY A 20 8.54 -5.23 -13.82
C GLY A 20 9.74 -6.13 -13.52
N VAL A 21 9.94 -6.54 -12.27
CA VAL A 21 11.14 -7.29 -11.85
C VAL A 21 11.20 -8.68 -12.48
N ALA A 22 10.10 -9.43 -12.43
CA ALA A 22 10.06 -10.79 -12.94
C ALA A 22 10.21 -10.85 -14.48
N PRO A 23 9.48 -10.06 -15.29
CA PRO A 23 9.72 -9.98 -16.73
C PRO A 23 11.16 -9.60 -17.08
N PHE A 24 11.73 -8.65 -16.36
CA PHE A 24 13.13 -8.26 -16.54
C PHE A 24 14.08 -9.45 -16.29
N ALA A 25 13.90 -10.17 -15.19
CA ALA A 25 14.74 -11.30 -14.83
C ALA A 25 14.66 -12.44 -15.86
N ILE A 26 13.46 -12.75 -16.35
CA ILE A 26 13.22 -13.75 -17.39
C ILE A 26 13.90 -13.32 -18.71
N ASN A 27 13.64 -12.10 -19.16
CA ASN A 27 14.12 -11.61 -20.45
C ASN A 27 15.63 -11.46 -20.52
N ASN A 28 16.29 -11.27 -19.38
CA ASN A 28 17.76 -11.17 -19.29
C ASN A 28 18.43 -12.49 -18.87
N GLY A 29 17.68 -13.60 -18.77
CA GLY A 29 18.24 -14.90 -18.44
C GLY A 29 18.74 -15.03 -17.00
N ILE A 30 18.37 -14.13 -16.09
CA ILE A 30 18.68 -14.20 -14.66
C ILE A 30 17.90 -15.35 -14.03
N VAL A 31 16.66 -15.56 -14.49
CA VAL A 31 15.79 -16.67 -14.13
C VAL A 31 15.51 -17.50 -15.39
N LYS A 32 15.55 -18.82 -15.26
CA LYS A 32 15.23 -19.73 -16.38
C LYS A 32 13.76 -19.60 -16.73
N ALA A 33 13.47 -19.26 -17.98
CA ALA A 33 12.12 -19.24 -18.52
C ALA A 33 11.53 -20.64 -18.59
N VAL A 34 10.30 -20.81 -18.16
CA VAL A 34 9.49 -22.05 -18.23
C VAL A 34 8.12 -21.66 -18.75
N GLU A 35 7.71 -22.30 -19.83
CA GLU A 35 6.38 -22.10 -20.42
C GLU A 35 5.32 -23.03 -19.79
N PRO A 36 4.05 -22.66 -19.74
CA PRO A 36 3.50 -21.36 -20.15
C PRO A 36 3.64 -20.27 -19.10
N TYR A 37 4.05 -20.59 -17.89
CA TYR A 37 4.22 -19.63 -16.78
C TYR A 37 5.51 -19.87 -16.04
N THR A 38 6.19 -18.77 -15.69
CA THR A 38 7.34 -18.77 -14.79
C THR A 38 7.00 -18.01 -13.52
N THR A 39 7.21 -18.63 -12.37
CA THR A 39 7.12 -17.96 -11.07
C THR A 39 8.50 -17.50 -10.65
N VAL A 40 8.63 -16.20 -10.36
CA VAL A 40 9.85 -15.58 -9.86
C VAL A 40 9.64 -15.15 -8.42
N ARG A 41 10.49 -15.60 -7.52
CA ARG A 41 10.50 -15.17 -6.13
C ARG A 41 11.38 -13.93 -6.01
N ILE A 42 10.76 -12.81 -5.66
CA ILE A 42 11.41 -11.51 -5.51
C ILE A 42 11.62 -11.24 -4.03
N HIS A 43 12.88 -11.12 -3.58
CA HIS A 43 13.18 -10.70 -2.23
C HIS A 43 13.09 -9.18 -2.14
N GLN A 44 12.10 -8.68 -1.40
CA GLN A 44 11.93 -7.26 -1.11
C GLN A 44 12.79 -6.87 0.10
N VAL A 45 13.91 -6.23 -0.18
CA VAL A 45 14.95 -5.92 0.83
C VAL A 45 14.46 -4.94 1.90
N ASN A 46 13.56 -3.99 1.54
CA ASN A 46 13.08 -2.98 2.49
C ASN A 46 12.20 -3.56 3.60
N THR A 47 11.43 -4.59 3.28
CA THR A 47 10.48 -5.22 4.21
C THR A 47 10.91 -6.62 4.63
N ASP A 48 12.02 -7.13 4.06
CA ASP A 48 12.53 -8.50 4.26
C ASP A 48 11.47 -9.58 3.98
N THR A 49 10.70 -9.38 2.91
CA THR A 49 9.58 -10.26 2.52
C THR A 49 9.77 -10.81 1.12
N ILE A 50 9.05 -11.88 0.77
CA ILE A 50 9.05 -12.46 -0.56
C ILE A 50 7.77 -12.08 -1.31
N ILE A 51 7.92 -11.60 -2.54
CA ILE A 51 6.83 -11.40 -3.48
C ILE A 51 6.95 -12.51 -4.53
N ASN A 52 5.88 -13.30 -4.75
CA ASN A 52 5.86 -14.29 -5.81
C ASN A 52 5.21 -13.68 -7.04
N ALA A 53 5.99 -13.52 -8.11
CA ALA A 53 5.51 -12.98 -9.38
C ALA A 53 5.32 -14.12 -10.40
N LYS A 54 4.09 -14.33 -10.85
CA LYS A 54 3.77 -15.31 -11.90
C LYS A 54 3.60 -14.56 -13.22
N VAL A 55 4.41 -14.93 -14.21
CA VAL A 55 4.51 -14.29 -15.52
C VAL A 55 4.27 -15.31 -16.63
N GLU A 56 3.42 -14.95 -17.57
CA GLU A 56 3.25 -15.74 -18.78
C GLU A 56 4.52 -15.67 -19.63
N VAL A 57 4.93 -16.83 -20.18
CA VAL A 57 6.14 -16.95 -20.99
C VAL A 57 5.77 -17.56 -22.34
N ARG A 58 6.25 -16.94 -23.41
CA ARG A 58 6.13 -17.40 -24.81
C ARG A 58 7.48 -17.27 -25.49
N ASP A 59 7.90 -18.29 -26.21
CA ASP A 59 9.17 -18.32 -26.94
C ASP A 59 10.38 -17.96 -26.04
N GLY A 60 10.34 -18.43 -24.77
CA GLY A 60 11.40 -18.20 -23.79
C GLY A 60 11.50 -16.76 -23.27
N LYS A 61 10.52 -15.93 -23.52
CA LYS A 61 10.43 -14.52 -23.05
C LYS A 61 9.15 -14.27 -22.29
N ALA A 62 9.16 -13.28 -21.40
CA ALA A 62 7.95 -12.78 -20.77
C ALA A 62 7.00 -12.24 -21.84
N ALA A 63 5.76 -12.70 -21.83
CA ALA A 63 4.73 -12.24 -22.76
C ALA A 63 4.42 -10.77 -22.50
N VAL A 64 4.26 -10.00 -23.57
CA VAL A 64 3.87 -8.58 -23.52
C VAL A 64 2.41 -8.43 -23.92
N ASP A 65 2.03 -9.10 -25.03
CA ASP A 65 0.69 -9.02 -25.56
C ASP A 65 -0.24 -9.98 -24.82
N GLY A 66 -1.47 -9.53 -24.57
CA GLY A 66 -2.52 -10.30 -23.90
C GLY A 66 -3.85 -9.58 -24.01
N ASP A 67 -4.83 -10.08 -23.28
CA ASP A 67 -6.20 -9.55 -23.24
C ASP A 67 -6.56 -8.89 -21.88
N PHE A 68 -5.58 -8.75 -21.00
CA PHE A 68 -5.78 -8.13 -19.70
C PHE A 68 -5.88 -6.61 -19.81
N HIS A 69 -6.96 -6.06 -19.24
CA HIS A 69 -7.25 -4.63 -19.21
C HIS A 69 -7.09 -4.06 -17.81
N ILE A 70 -6.46 -2.90 -17.71
CA ILE A 70 -6.39 -2.10 -16.48
C ILE A 70 -7.04 -0.75 -16.77
N ASP A 71 -7.97 -0.33 -15.93
CA ASP A 71 -8.65 0.96 -16.06
C ASP A 71 -7.62 2.11 -16.09
N GLY A 72 -7.79 3.03 -17.06
CA GLY A 72 -6.86 4.13 -17.27
C GLY A 72 -5.61 3.78 -18.10
N VAL A 73 -5.39 2.51 -18.46
CA VAL A 73 -4.32 2.08 -19.37
C VAL A 73 -4.91 1.85 -20.77
N PRO A 74 -4.41 2.54 -21.81
CA PRO A 74 -5.05 2.54 -23.13
C PRO A 74 -4.84 1.24 -23.93
N THR A 75 -3.94 0.36 -23.52
CA THR A 75 -3.60 -0.87 -24.22
C THR A 75 -3.87 -2.11 -23.38
N LEU A 76 -4.17 -3.22 -24.04
CA LEU A 76 -4.20 -4.53 -23.41
C LEU A 76 -2.77 -5.07 -23.25
N GLY A 77 -2.58 -6.01 -22.31
CA GLY A 77 -1.29 -6.63 -22.07
C GLY A 77 -1.41 -8.03 -21.46
N SER A 78 -0.29 -8.69 -21.31
CA SER A 78 -0.23 -9.96 -20.58
C SER A 78 -0.33 -9.71 -19.07
N THR A 79 -1.02 -10.61 -18.37
CA THR A 79 -1.19 -10.53 -16.90
C THR A 79 0.12 -10.84 -16.20
N ILE A 80 0.45 -10.00 -15.21
CA ILE A 80 1.50 -10.29 -14.21
C ILE A 80 0.82 -10.38 -12.86
N GLU A 81 0.77 -11.58 -12.30
CA GLU A 81 0.18 -11.83 -10.99
C GLU A 81 1.25 -11.67 -9.91
N LEU A 82 1.00 -10.80 -8.93
CA LEU A 82 1.88 -10.60 -7.79
C LEU A 82 1.19 -11.08 -6.51
N ASP A 83 1.79 -12.05 -5.85
CA ASP A 83 1.34 -12.54 -4.56
C ASP A 83 2.18 -11.91 -3.45
N PHE A 84 1.53 -11.12 -2.60
CA PHE A 84 2.08 -10.41 -1.45
C PHE A 84 1.73 -11.10 -0.13
N SER A 85 1.28 -12.36 -0.13
CA SER A 85 0.85 -13.05 1.08
C SER A 85 1.92 -13.08 2.18
N ASP A 86 3.20 -13.16 1.79
CA ASP A 86 4.33 -13.13 2.73
C ASP A 86 4.61 -11.71 3.30
N SER A 87 3.96 -10.67 2.75
CA SER A 87 4.17 -9.28 3.19
C SER A 87 3.21 -8.86 4.32
N VAL A 88 2.34 -9.76 4.77
CA VAL A 88 1.42 -9.53 5.87
C VAL A 88 2.18 -9.28 7.17
N GLY A 89 1.94 -8.15 7.80
CA GLY A 89 2.65 -7.74 9.02
C GLY A 89 4.12 -7.39 8.80
N GLY A 90 4.53 -7.11 7.56
CA GLY A 90 5.94 -6.89 7.21
C GLY A 90 6.60 -5.71 7.93
N ILE A 91 5.82 -4.74 8.41
CA ILE A 91 6.32 -3.57 9.13
C ILE A 91 6.03 -3.66 10.63
N THR A 92 4.83 -4.10 11.01
CA THR A 92 4.39 -4.12 12.41
C THR A 92 4.49 -5.49 13.08
N GLY A 93 4.79 -6.53 12.30
CA GLY A 93 4.88 -7.92 12.75
C GLY A 93 3.52 -8.65 12.77
N LYS A 94 2.41 -7.97 12.49
CA LYS A 94 1.05 -8.53 12.56
C LYS A 94 0.16 -7.94 11.47
N LEU A 95 -0.81 -8.74 10.96
CA LEU A 95 -1.86 -8.26 10.07
C LEU A 95 -2.70 -7.15 10.73
N LEU A 96 -3.06 -7.35 12.00
CA LEU A 96 -3.80 -6.39 12.81
C LEU A 96 -2.86 -5.86 13.90
N PRO A 97 -2.18 -4.73 13.69
CA PRO A 97 -1.18 -4.20 14.62
C PRO A 97 -1.71 -3.92 16.02
N THR A 98 -3.01 -3.62 16.13
CA THR A 98 -3.70 -3.33 17.39
C THR A 98 -4.34 -4.56 18.02
N ASP A 99 -4.24 -5.72 17.39
CA ASP A 99 -4.96 -6.97 17.72
C ASP A 99 -6.50 -6.88 17.63
N ASN A 100 -7.03 -5.76 17.12
CA ASN A 100 -8.45 -5.52 16.95
C ASN A 100 -8.81 -5.45 15.45
N VAL A 101 -9.98 -5.96 15.09
CA VAL A 101 -10.55 -5.76 13.74
C VAL A 101 -11.03 -4.33 13.58
N VAL A 102 -11.59 -3.75 14.66
CA VAL A 102 -12.04 -2.37 14.71
C VAL A 102 -11.52 -1.71 15.97
N ASP A 103 -10.93 -0.54 15.83
CA ASP A 103 -10.50 0.35 16.90
C ASP A 103 -11.39 1.58 16.98
N THR A 104 -11.60 2.08 18.18
CA THR A 104 -12.22 3.40 18.40
C THR A 104 -11.13 4.44 18.63
N ILE A 105 -11.15 5.51 17.85
CA ILE A 105 -10.27 6.67 17.98
C ILE A 105 -11.09 7.87 18.44
N VAL A 106 -10.72 8.44 19.59
CA VAL A 106 -11.34 9.66 20.12
C VAL A 106 -10.45 10.84 19.78
N THR A 107 -11.00 11.83 19.10
CA THR A 107 -10.28 13.06 18.68
C THR A 107 -10.41 14.16 19.73
N ASP A 108 -9.62 15.24 19.60
CA ASP A 108 -9.57 16.33 20.57
C ASP A 108 -10.91 17.06 20.78
N ASP A 109 -11.78 17.06 19.76
CA ASP A 109 -13.14 17.57 19.83
C ASP A 109 -14.14 16.63 20.54
N GLY A 110 -13.67 15.48 21.04
CA GLY A 110 -14.45 14.48 21.75
C GLY A 110 -15.27 13.55 20.85
N LYS A 111 -15.15 13.65 19.53
CA LYS A 111 -15.80 12.72 18.61
C LYS A 111 -15.06 11.38 18.55
N SER A 112 -15.82 10.32 18.34
CA SER A 112 -15.32 8.95 18.22
C SER A 112 -15.44 8.48 16.78
N TYR A 113 -14.39 7.81 16.28
CA TYR A 113 -14.33 7.23 14.94
C TYR A 113 -13.96 5.75 15.04
N GLU A 114 -14.67 4.91 14.33
CA GLU A 114 -14.32 3.51 14.14
C GLU A 114 -13.37 3.39 12.95
N VAL A 115 -12.26 2.68 13.15
CA VAL A 115 -11.24 2.45 12.12
C VAL A 115 -10.76 1.01 12.17
N SER A 116 -10.29 0.49 11.05
CA SER A 116 -9.52 -0.75 10.98
C SER A 116 -8.08 -0.43 10.62
N VAL A 117 -7.14 -0.92 11.42
CA VAL A 117 -5.71 -0.76 11.16
C VAL A 117 -5.15 -2.08 10.67
N VAL A 118 -4.67 -2.11 9.43
CA VAL A 118 -4.24 -3.35 8.76
C VAL A 118 -2.84 -3.17 8.18
N ASP A 119 -1.95 -4.12 8.43
CA ASP A 119 -0.64 -4.22 7.79
C ASP A 119 -0.59 -5.43 6.84
N ALA A 120 -1.02 -5.19 5.61
CA ALA A 120 -0.98 -6.18 4.52
C ALA A 120 0.11 -5.82 3.49
N GLY A 121 1.28 -5.36 3.98
CA GLY A 121 2.44 -4.91 3.21
C GLY A 121 2.77 -3.43 3.42
N ILE A 122 1.77 -2.58 3.61
CA ILE A 122 1.92 -1.20 4.10
C ILE A 122 0.83 -0.97 5.14
N PRO A 123 1.18 -0.56 6.37
CA PRO A 123 0.20 -0.24 7.39
C PRO A 123 -0.76 0.84 6.90
N THR A 124 -2.04 0.52 6.93
CA THR A 124 -3.11 1.39 6.44
C THR A 124 -4.23 1.48 7.45
N VAL A 125 -4.73 2.68 7.68
CA VAL A 125 -5.93 2.97 8.46
C VAL A 125 -7.11 3.06 7.49
N PHE A 126 -8.11 2.21 7.68
CA PHE A 126 -9.36 2.23 6.91
C PHE A 126 -10.46 2.87 7.76
N ILE A 127 -11.22 3.76 7.14
CA ILE A 127 -12.37 4.44 7.76
C ILE A 127 -13.54 4.53 6.77
N GLU A 128 -14.76 4.37 7.28
CA GLU A 128 -15.96 4.56 6.45
C GLU A 128 -16.15 6.04 6.10
N ALA A 129 -16.39 6.36 4.82
CA ALA A 129 -16.58 7.71 4.31
C ALA A 129 -17.64 8.49 5.10
N LYS A 130 -18.76 7.83 5.43
CA LYS A 130 -19.86 8.44 6.20
C LYS A 130 -19.44 8.92 7.58
N SER A 131 -18.44 8.29 8.21
CA SER A 131 -17.91 8.72 9.51
C SER A 131 -17.21 10.07 9.44
N LEU A 132 -16.80 10.48 8.23
CA LEU A 132 -16.17 11.77 7.94
C LEU A 132 -17.12 12.74 7.22
N ASP A 133 -18.43 12.46 7.24
CA ASP A 133 -19.44 13.23 6.50
C ASP A 133 -19.17 13.28 4.98
N MET A 134 -18.59 12.20 4.43
CA MET A 134 -18.23 12.05 3.02
C MET A 134 -19.17 11.05 2.32
N SER A 135 -19.26 11.19 1.00
CA SER A 135 -20.03 10.27 0.14
C SER A 135 -19.22 9.07 -0.36
N GLY A 136 -17.87 9.20 -0.36
CA GLY A 136 -16.93 8.19 -0.88
C GLY A 136 -16.65 8.29 -2.38
N ILE A 137 -17.16 9.36 -3.04
CA ILE A 137 -16.91 9.64 -4.46
C ILE A 137 -16.19 10.97 -4.69
N GLU A 138 -15.69 11.59 -3.61
CA GLU A 138 -14.96 12.85 -3.68
C GLU A 138 -13.65 12.66 -4.45
N THR A 139 -13.34 13.65 -5.28
CA THR A 139 -12.06 13.71 -5.98
C THR A 139 -10.92 14.09 -5.02
N PRO A 140 -9.65 13.75 -5.33
CA PRO A 140 -8.50 14.18 -4.53
C PRO A 140 -8.50 15.69 -4.26
N GLN A 141 -8.83 16.51 -5.27
CA GLN A 141 -8.87 17.97 -5.13
C GLN A 141 -9.95 18.45 -4.15
N GLN A 142 -11.08 17.76 -4.07
CA GLN A 142 -12.14 18.07 -3.10
C GLN A 142 -11.72 17.71 -1.68
N ILE A 143 -11.02 16.60 -1.50
CA ILE A 143 -10.50 16.16 -0.21
C ILE A 143 -9.39 17.13 0.26
N GLU A 144 -8.38 17.35 -0.56
CA GLU A 144 -7.23 18.22 -0.26
C GLU A 144 -7.64 19.69 -0.06
N GLY A 145 -8.66 20.14 -0.80
CA GLY A 145 -9.22 21.49 -0.66
C GLY A 145 -9.98 21.72 0.64
N ASN A 146 -10.31 20.68 1.39
CA ASN A 146 -11.00 20.77 2.68
C ASN A 146 -10.01 20.69 3.85
N ALA A 147 -9.47 21.84 4.26
CA ALA A 147 -8.48 21.91 5.32
C ALA A 147 -8.96 21.32 6.66
N ALA A 148 -10.24 21.46 7.00
CA ALA A 148 -10.79 20.90 8.24
C ALA A 148 -10.82 19.37 8.20
N LEU A 149 -11.20 18.79 7.05
CA LEU A 149 -11.15 17.36 6.81
C LEU A 149 -9.72 16.83 6.86
N MET A 150 -8.78 17.49 6.18
CA MET A 150 -7.37 17.09 6.19
C MET A 150 -6.77 17.10 7.60
N THR A 151 -7.10 18.11 8.41
CA THR A 151 -6.69 18.16 9.83
C THR A 151 -7.27 16.98 10.61
N LYS A 152 -8.53 16.64 10.39
CA LYS A 152 -9.20 15.51 11.04
C LYS A 152 -8.60 14.17 10.63
N ILE A 153 -8.36 13.97 9.34
CA ILE A 153 -7.70 12.78 8.81
C ILE A 153 -6.33 12.60 9.47
N GLU A 154 -5.54 13.67 9.51
CA GLU A 154 -4.19 13.59 10.09
C GLU A 154 -4.23 13.31 11.60
N GLU A 155 -5.18 13.87 12.34
CA GLU A 155 -5.36 13.56 13.75
C GLU A 155 -5.69 12.07 13.97
N ILE A 156 -6.64 11.51 13.21
CA ILE A 156 -7.01 10.09 13.32
C ILE A 156 -5.82 9.21 12.93
N ARG A 157 -5.15 9.51 11.80
CA ARG A 157 -3.96 8.83 11.32
C ARG A 157 -2.85 8.81 12.37
N GLY A 158 -2.57 9.98 12.95
CA GLY A 158 -1.54 10.13 13.97
C GLY A 158 -1.85 9.33 15.25
N ARG A 159 -3.10 9.31 15.70
CA ARG A 159 -3.52 8.49 16.86
C ARG A 159 -3.39 7.00 16.57
N CYS A 160 -3.65 6.57 15.35
CA CYS A 160 -3.38 5.19 14.91
C CYS A 160 -1.88 4.91 14.87
N ALA A 161 -1.06 5.87 14.43
CA ALA A 161 0.40 5.74 14.45
C ALA A 161 0.95 5.55 15.88
N VAL A 162 0.38 6.23 16.87
CA VAL A 162 0.70 6.00 18.29
C VAL A 162 0.33 4.58 18.73
N LYS A 163 -0.86 4.09 18.35
CA LYS A 163 -1.27 2.70 18.67
C LYS A 163 -0.33 1.65 18.06
N MET A 164 0.27 1.95 16.89
CA MET A 164 1.25 1.09 16.22
C MET A 164 2.68 1.28 16.72
N GLY A 165 2.94 2.22 17.62
CA GLY A 165 4.28 2.51 18.14
C GLY A 165 5.20 3.25 17.15
N PHE A 166 4.64 3.94 16.14
CA PHE A 166 5.43 4.70 15.17
C PHE A 166 5.83 6.07 15.66
N THR A 167 5.11 6.61 16.64
CA THR A 167 5.38 7.87 17.34
C THR A 167 4.79 7.81 18.74
N ASP A 168 5.33 8.58 19.66
CA ASP A 168 4.81 8.70 21.03
C ASP A 168 3.70 9.76 21.16
N ASP A 169 3.63 10.71 20.21
CA ASP A 169 2.63 11.77 20.17
C ASP A 169 2.06 11.91 18.77
N TYR A 170 0.74 11.78 18.65
CA TYR A 170 0.04 11.88 17.37
C TYR A 170 0.32 13.20 16.62
N LYS A 171 0.60 14.30 17.35
CA LYS A 171 0.92 15.61 16.76
C LYS A 171 2.25 15.62 16.01
N ASN A 172 3.12 14.69 16.34
CA ASN A 172 4.43 14.53 15.69
C ASN A 172 4.39 13.54 14.51
N ALA A 173 3.25 12.89 14.25
CA ALA A 173 3.16 11.82 13.23
C ALA A 173 3.61 12.26 11.84
N VAL A 174 3.29 13.50 11.43
CA VAL A 174 3.75 14.06 10.14
C VAL A 174 5.27 14.08 10.03
N LYS A 175 5.98 14.28 11.14
CA LYS A 175 7.44 14.34 11.18
C LYS A 175 8.07 12.96 11.36
N ASP A 176 7.53 12.18 12.29
CA ASP A 176 8.15 10.93 12.75
C ASP A 176 7.83 9.76 11.79
N CYS A 177 6.62 9.75 11.23
CA CYS A 177 6.15 8.72 10.31
C CYS A 177 5.32 9.29 9.14
N PRO A 178 5.95 10.11 8.26
CA PRO A 178 5.24 10.84 7.19
C PRO A 178 4.61 9.94 6.13
N TYR A 179 5.10 8.71 5.98
CA TYR A 179 4.69 7.78 4.91
C TYR A 179 3.89 6.57 5.39
N ALA A 180 3.75 6.39 6.71
CA ALA A 180 2.96 5.30 7.30
C ALA A 180 2.39 5.73 8.65
N PRO A 181 1.18 5.27 9.01
CA PRO A 181 0.26 4.50 8.17
C PRO A 181 -0.34 5.32 7.02
N PHE A 182 -0.70 4.65 5.94
CA PHE A 182 -1.58 5.22 4.94
C PHE A 182 -2.99 5.41 5.52
N PHE A 183 -3.78 6.24 4.87
CA PHE A 183 -5.17 6.48 5.25
C PHE A 183 -6.08 6.25 4.06
N ALA A 184 -7.00 5.32 4.20
CA ALA A 184 -7.94 4.92 3.16
C ALA A 184 -9.37 5.17 3.61
N ILE A 185 -10.11 5.94 2.82
CA ILE A 185 -11.53 6.21 3.02
C ILE A 185 -12.29 5.23 2.13
N VAL A 186 -13.19 4.46 2.72
CA VAL A 186 -13.95 3.40 2.03
C VAL A 186 -15.46 3.66 2.11
N SER A 187 -16.22 3.18 1.12
CA SER A 187 -17.67 3.32 1.05
C SER A 187 -18.34 2.03 0.60
#